data_bf82fc5653edfd048ac0db9678ca59a6
#
_entry.id   bf82fc5653edfd048ac0db9678ca59a6
#
_cell.length_a   1.000
_cell.length_b   1.000
_cell.length_c   1.000
_cell.angle_alpha   90.00
_cell.angle_beta   90.00
_cell.angle_gamma   90.00
#
_symmetry.space_group_name_H-M   'P 1'
#
loop_
_entity.id
_entity.type
_entity.pdbx_description
1 polymer ?
#
loop_
_entity_poly.entity_id
_entity_poly.type
_entity_poly.pdbx_seq_one_letter_code
_entity_poly.pdbx_strand_id
1 'polypeptide(L)'
;MSRLRLFAKDLRVIDLSAFLPGPLASLLLADMGADVLKVEPPSGDMMAQIGPRDADGEPVFYGAVNAGKALRRMDLKQPEVRREFLDLVARADVLIEGFRPGVMRRLGLDYLVLRALNPGLIYCSLSGYGAEGPLAQAAGHDANYLALSGILHRNGTGAPAYYDPPLADSAGSLFGVIAILGALRAREADGLGCRIDIGLADAAMPLQLFPIAELGAIGAVPERGGGFLNGAAAYYQVYALSDGRHVMLGAVEPKFWAAFCYAAGHPDWIARQQEPLPQQALIAEVAQAMAALTLDDCLARFGAADCCLTPVLDLKEALASPHHAARGVVRQGPAGDIQALFPAHVDGEAPRPRPPLRREQSQDKERACPT
;
A
#
# COMPACT_ATOMS: atom_id res chain seq x y z
N MET A 1 -8.92 21.08 -14.02
CA MET A 1 -8.30 19.72 -13.85
C MET A 1 -7.45 19.81 -12.60
N SER A 2 -7.56 18.87 -11.63
CA SER A 2 -6.69 18.90 -10.44
C SER A 2 -5.22 18.81 -10.85
N ARG A 3 -4.35 19.55 -10.18
CA ARG A 3 -2.90 19.53 -10.48
C ARG A 3 -2.27 18.15 -10.29
N LEU A 4 -2.77 17.34 -9.34
CA LEU A 4 -2.37 15.95 -9.19
C LEU A 4 -2.46 15.18 -10.51
N ARG A 5 -3.53 15.38 -11.28
CA ARG A 5 -3.74 14.70 -12.57
C ARG A 5 -2.84 15.19 -13.71
N LEU A 6 -1.97 16.13 -13.45
CA LEU A 6 -0.94 16.55 -14.40
C LEU A 6 0.38 15.80 -14.20
N PHE A 7 0.57 15.10 -13.07
CA PHE A 7 1.83 14.45 -12.73
C PHE A 7 2.17 13.27 -13.66
N ALA A 8 1.15 12.56 -14.12
CA ALA A 8 1.26 11.46 -15.07
C ALA A 8 0.37 11.67 -16.30
N LYS A 9 0.00 12.94 -16.60
CA LYS A 9 -0.81 13.27 -17.75
C LYS A 9 -0.12 12.79 -19.04
N ASP A 10 -0.95 12.28 -19.95
CA ASP A 10 -0.54 11.77 -21.26
C ASP A 10 0.30 10.46 -21.22
N LEU A 11 0.63 9.93 -20.03
CA LEU A 11 1.25 8.61 -19.92
C LEU A 11 0.26 7.50 -20.24
N ARG A 12 0.69 6.56 -21.07
CA ARG A 12 -0.03 5.34 -21.42
C ARG A 12 0.56 4.15 -20.67
N VAL A 13 -0.23 3.57 -19.80
CA VAL A 13 0.18 2.46 -18.94
C VAL A 13 -0.59 1.21 -19.32
N ILE A 14 0.13 0.12 -19.60
CA ILE A 14 -0.44 -1.21 -19.77
C ILE A 14 -0.25 -1.97 -18.45
N ASP A 15 -1.35 -2.46 -17.88
CA ASP A 15 -1.36 -3.24 -16.64
C ASP A 15 -1.75 -4.69 -16.94
N LEU A 16 -0.74 -5.61 -16.94
CA LEU A 16 -0.91 -7.06 -17.07
C LEU A 16 -0.98 -7.78 -15.72
N SER A 17 -0.91 -7.04 -14.63
CA SER A 17 -0.84 -7.61 -13.29
C SER A 17 -2.19 -8.08 -12.77
N ALA A 18 -2.19 -8.80 -11.67
CA ALA A 18 -3.38 -9.30 -10.99
C ALA A 18 -3.26 -9.12 -9.47
N PHE A 19 -4.32 -9.42 -8.75
CA PHE A 19 -4.43 -9.27 -7.29
C PHE A 19 -4.29 -7.82 -6.83
N LEU A 20 -3.31 -7.52 -5.95
CA LEU A 20 -3.15 -6.22 -5.31
C LEU A 20 -1.92 -5.44 -5.80
N PRO A 21 -0.67 -5.95 -5.82
CA PRO A 21 0.51 -5.10 -5.96
C PRO A 21 0.56 -4.29 -7.25
N GLY A 22 0.45 -4.95 -8.39
CA GLY A 22 0.47 -4.27 -9.70
C GLY A 22 -0.77 -3.41 -9.94
N PRO A 23 -2.01 -3.92 -9.68
CA PRO A 23 -3.21 -3.10 -9.80
C PRO A 23 -3.20 -1.86 -8.90
N LEU A 24 -2.64 -1.92 -7.68
CA LEU A 24 -2.49 -0.73 -6.83
C LEU A 24 -1.47 0.26 -7.42
N ALA A 25 -0.34 -0.23 -7.95
CA ALA A 25 0.64 0.64 -8.59
C ALA A 25 0.04 1.39 -9.79
N SER A 26 -0.67 0.68 -10.67
CA SER A 26 -1.32 1.30 -11.83
C SER A 26 -2.51 2.19 -11.45
N LEU A 27 -3.23 1.90 -10.34
CA LEU A 27 -4.27 2.76 -9.78
C LEU A 27 -3.71 4.12 -9.34
N LEU A 28 -2.55 4.12 -8.64
CA LEU A 28 -1.89 5.35 -8.22
C LEU A 28 -1.44 6.20 -9.42
N LEU A 29 -0.94 5.56 -10.49
CA LEU A 29 -0.63 6.27 -11.74
C LEU A 29 -1.89 6.85 -12.41
N ALA A 30 -3.02 6.13 -12.38
CA ALA A 30 -4.31 6.63 -12.86
C ALA A 30 -4.79 7.86 -12.05
N ASP A 31 -4.61 7.87 -10.73
CA ASP A 31 -4.91 9.02 -9.87
C ASP A 31 -4.08 10.25 -10.26
N MET A 32 -2.84 10.03 -10.66
CA MET A 32 -1.93 11.07 -11.15
C MET A 32 -2.25 11.51 -12.59
N GLY A 33 -3.17 10.84 -13.29
CA GLY A 33 -3.68 11.23 -14.60
C GLY A 33 -3.25 10.35 -15.77
N ALA A 34 -2.55 9.26 -15.52
CA ALA A 34 -2.20 8.29 -16.57
C ALA A 34 -3.45 7.64 -17.18
N ASP A 35 -3.37 7.33 -18.48
CA ASP A 35 -4.33 6.46 -19.17
C ASP A 35 -3.91 5.02 -18.96
N VAL A 36 -4.67 4.29 -18.15
CA VAL A 36 -4.33 2.91 -17.76
C VAL A 36 -5.24 1.92 -18.46
N LEU A 37 -4.65 1.07 -19.28
CA LEU A 37 -5.29 -0.10 -19.87
C LEU A 37 -4.92 -1.36 -19.10
N LYS A 38 -5.85 -1.89 -18.33
CA LYS A 38 -5.73 -3.23 -17.74
C LYS A 38 -6.01 -4.28 -18.80
N VAL A 39 -5.07 -5.19 -19.00
CA VAL A 39 -5.20 -6.31 -19.93
C VAL A 39 -5.27 -7.61 -19.13
N GLU A 40 -6.35 -8.35 -19.32
CA GLU A 40 -6.62 -9.61 -18.63
C GLU A 40 -6.71 -10.78 -19.60
N PRO A 41 -6.38 -12.01 -19.18
CA PRO A 41 -6.72 -13.20 -19.94
C PRO A 41 -8.26 -13.35 -20.05
N PRO A 42 -8.76 -14.19 -20.96
CA PRO A 42 -10.21 -14.46 -21.07
C PRO A 42 -10.87 -14.92 -19.77
N SER A 43 -10.11 -15.61 -18.89
CA SER A 43 -10.58 -16.04 -17.57
C SER A 43 -10.75 -14.89 -16.57
N GLY A 44 -10.22 -13.72 -16.86
CA GLY A 44 -10.21 -12.58 -15.95
C GLY A 44 -9.13 -12.64 -14.87
N ASP A 45 -9.17 -11.64 -13.98
CA ASP A 45 -8.31 -11.56 -12.79
C ASP A 45 -8.92 -12.40 -11.65
N MET A 46 -8.10 -13.21 -10.99
CA MET A 46 -8.52 -14.00 -9.83
C MET A 46 -9.05 -13.14 -8.66
N MET A 47 -8.63 -11.88 -8.53
CA MET A 47 -9.17 -10.96 -7.53
C MET A 47 -10.68 -10.76 -7.69
N ALA A 48 -11.24 -10.89 -8.88
CA ALA A 48 -12.68 -10.83 -9.10
C ALA A 48 -13.48 -12.00 -8.48
N GLN A 49 -12.78 -13.04 -8.01
CA GLN A 49 -13.37 -14.21 -7.34
C GLN A 49 -13.17 -14.18 -5.82
N ILE A 50 -12.44 -13.20 -5.28
CA ILE A 50 -12.06 -13.09 -3.88
C ILE A 50 -12.80 -11.91 -3.23
N GLY A 51 -13.17 -12.07 -1.96
CA GLY A 51 -13.81 -11.04 -1.16
C GLY A 51 -15.32 -10.92 -1.37
N PRO A 52 -15.92 -9.90 -0.77
CA PRO A 52 -17.36 -9.68 -0.84
C PRO A 52 -17.79 -9.16 -2.23
N ARG A 53 -19.09 -9.30 -2.48
CA ARG A 53 -19.76 -8.67 -3.60
C ARG A 53 -20.70 -7.59 -3.09
N ASP A 54 -20.87 -6.55 -3.88
CA ASP A 54 -21.85 -5.50 -3.59
C ASP A 54 -23.31 -5.96 -3.91
N ALA A 55 -24.26 -5.04 -3.79
CA ALA A 55 -25.68 -5.32 -4.01
C ALA A 55 -26.00 -5.71 -5.48
N ASP A 56 -25.18 -5.27 -6.42
CA ASP A 56 -25.32 -5.57 -7.85
C ASP A 56 -24.54 -6.85 -8.25
N GLY A 57 -23.85 -7.49 -7.28
CA GLY A 57 -23.07 -8.70 -7.50
C GLY A 57 -21.65 -8.43 -8.04
N GLU A 58 -21.19 -7.18 -8.10
CA GLU A 58 -19.85 -6.83 -8.55
C GLU A 58 -18.80 -7.09 -7.45
N PRO A 59 -17.59 -7.55 -7.80
CA PRO A 59 -16.57 -7.89 -6.82
C PRO A 59 -15.91 -6.64 -6.24
N VAL A 60 -16.10 -6.41 -4.93
CA VAL A 60 -15.71 -5.16 -4.23
C VAL A 60 -14.20 -4.92 -4.28
N PHE A 61 -13.36 -5.92 -3.95
CA PHE A 61 -11.91 -5.75 -3.94
C PHE A 61 -11.33 -5.50 -5.32
N TYR A 62 -11.84 -6.21 -6.33
CA TYR A 62 -11.45 -6.01 -7.71
C TYR A 62 -11.82 -4.61 -8.21
N GLY A 63 -13.05 -4.15 -7.89
CA GLY A 63 -13.51 -2.80 -8.21
C GLY A 63 -12.65 -1.73 -7.60
N ALA A 64 -12.30 -1.87 -6.31
CA ALA A 64 -11.51 -0.91 -5.56
C ALA A 64 -10.12 -0.65 -6.17
N VAL A 65 -9.41 -1.71 -6.60
CA VAL A 65 -8.05 -1.57 -7.18
C VAL A 65 -8.03 -1.26 -8.67
N ASN A 66 -9.20 -1.32 -9.37
CA ASN A 66 -9.27 -1.10 -10.81
C ASN A 66 -10.17 0.08 -11.22
N ALA A 67 -10.74 0.82 -10.27
CA ALA A 67 -11.50 2.02 -10.56
C ALA A 67 -10.67 3.02 -11.40
N GLY A 68 -11.31 3.66 -12.36
CA GLY A 68 -10.67 4.66 -13.23
C GLY A 68 -9.85 4.11 -14.39
N LYS A 69 -9.68 2.80 -14.51
CA LYS A 69 -8.94 2.15 -15.61
C LYS A 69 -9.89 1.75 -16.76
N ALA A 70 -9.31 1.53 -17.94
CA ALA A 70 -9.93 0.76 -19.00
C ALA A 70 -9.56 -0.73 -18.86
N LEU A 71 -10.48 -1.63 -19.23
CA LEU A 71 -10.25 -3.08 -19.21
C LEU A 71 -10.44 -3.65 -20.60
N ARG A 72 -9.48 -4.47 -21.05
CA ARG A 72 -9.58 -5.30 -22.25
C ARG A 72 -9.20 -6.75 -21.92
N ARG A 73 -9.97 -7.72 -22.38
CA ARG A 73 -9.62 -9.13 -22.29
C ARG A 73 -8.89 -9.56 -23.55
N MET A 74 -7.71 -10.15 -23.40
CA MET A 74 -6.84 -10.56 -24.51
C MET A 74 -6.20 -11.92 -24.21
N ASP A 75 -6.42 -12.90 -25.09
CA ASP A 75 -5.67 -14.16 -25.03
C ASP A 75 -4.31 -14.01 -25.74
N LEU A 76 -3.31 -13.59 -24.98
CA LEU A 76 -1.95 -13.36 -25.50
C LEU A 76 -1.25 -14.63 -26.02
N LYS A 77 -1.86 -15.81 -25.88
CA LYS A 77 -1.38 -17.05 -26.52
C LYS A 77 -1.76 -17.09 -27.99
N GLN A 78 -2.79 -16.39 -28.42
CA GLN A 78 -3.22 -16.31 -29.81
C GLN A 78 -2.32 -15.34 -30.58
N PRO A 79 -1.73 -15.76 -31.73
CA PRO A 79 -0.77 -14.94 -32.47
C PRO A 79 -1.34 -13.59 -32.94
N GLU A 80 -2.62 -13.54 -33.35
CA GLU A 80 -3.30 -12.34 -33.80
C GLU A 80 -3.50 -11.35 -32.66
N VAL A 81 -3.99 -11.83 -31.51
CA VAL A 81 -4.21 -11.03 -30.31
C VAL A 81 -2.88 -10.52 -29.76
N ARG A 82 -1.83 -11.34 -29.81
CA ARG A 82 -0.49 -10.91 -29.43
C ARG A 82 0.05 -9.82 -30.33
N ARG A 83 -0.23 -9.82 -31.64
CA ARG A 83 0.14 -8.72 -32.54
C ARG A 83 -0.57 -7.43 -32.17
N GLU A 84 -1.89 -7.48 -31.92
CA GLU A 84 -2.64 -6.33 -31.42
C GLU A 84 -2.05 -5.79 -30.11
N PHE A 85 -1.66 -6.67 -29.19
CA PHE A 85 -1.00 -6.28 -27.94
C PHE A 85 0.35 -5.60 -28.20
N LEU A 86 1.16 -6.07 -29.13
CA LEU A 86 2.42 -5.41 -29.52
C LEU A 86 2.20 -4.02 -30.09
N ASP A 87 1.11 -3.79 -30.85
CA ASP A 87 0.74 -2.45 -31.32
C ASP A 87 0.36 -1.49 -30.17
N LEU A 88 -0.20 -2.01 -29.08
CA LEU A 88 -0.42 -1.23 -27.86
C LEU A 88 0.91 -0.90 -27.17
N VAL A 89 1.80 -1.87 -27.03
CA VAL A 89 3.13 -1.70 -26.40
C VAL A 89 4.01 -0.72 -27.17
N ALA A 90 3.93 -0.70 -28.51
CA ALA A 90 4.68 0.24 -29.35
C ALA A 90 4.38 1.72 -29.01
N ARG A 91 3.23 2.00 -28.36
CA ARG A 91 2.77 3.34 -28.00
C ARG A 91 2.66 3.55 -26.49
N ALA A 92 3.00 2.54 -25.70
CA ALA A 92 2.95 2.61 -24.25
C ALA A 92 4.21 3.27 -23.67
N ASP A 93 4.05 3.99 -22.57
CA ASP A 93 5.14 4.53 -21.79
C ASP A 93 5.60 3.55 -20.73
N VAL A 94 4.65 2.84 -20.12
CA VAL A 94 4.88 1.92 -19.01
C VAL A 94 4.13 0.62 -19.25
N LEU A 95 4.77 -0.50 -18.98
CA LEU A 95 4.14 -1.80 -18.86
C LEU A 95 4.41 -2.34 -17.46
N ILE A 96 3.34 -2.70 -16.73
CA ILE A 96 3.40 -3.33 -15.41
C ILE A 96 2.93 -4.78 -15.55
N GLU A 97 3.72 -5.73 -15.04
CA GLU A 97 3.31 -7.14 -14.98
C GLU A 97 3.61 -7.75 -13.61
N GLY A 98 2.86 -8.79 -13.24
CA GLY A 98 3.00 -9.47 -11.95
C GLY A 98 3.12 -10.99 -12.11
N PHE A 99 3.60 -11.47 -13.23
CA PHE A 99 3.73 -12.90 -13.49
C PHE A 99 4.97 -13.50 -12.81
N ARG A 100 4.95 -14.81 -12.63
CA ARG A 100 6.16 -15.53 -12.25
C ARG A 100 7.24 -15.36 -13.31
N PRO A 101 8.52 -15.28 -12.92
CA PRO A 101 9.64 -15.17 -13.86
C PRO A 101 9.57 -16.21 -15.00
N GLY A 102 9.78 -15.74 -16.22
CA GLY A 102 9.74 -16.56 -17.42
C GLY A 102 8.37 -16.69 -18.12
N VAL A 103 7.27 -16.24 -17.52
CA VAL A 103 5.95 -16.25 -18.18
C VAL A 103 5.95 -15.36 -19.42
N MET A 104 6.39 -14.12 -19.30
CA MET A 104 6.46 -13.18 -20.43
C MET A 104 7.37 -13.68 -21.53
N ARG A 105 8.50 -14.36 -21.20
CA ARG A 105 9.37 -15.01 -22.19
C ARG A 105 8.64 -16.13 -22.96
N ARG A 106 7.87 -16.97 -22.25
CA ARG A 106 7.08 -18.04 -22.91
C ARG A 106 6.00 -17.48 -23.84
N LEU A 107 5.50 -16.28 -23.57
CA LEU A 107 4.56 -15.56 -24.43
C LEU A 107 5.25 -14.83 -25.60
N GLY A 108 6.60 -14.77 -25.63
CA GLY A 108 7.36 -13.99 -26.61
C GLY A 108 7.20 -12.47 -26.37
N LEU A 109 7.01 -12.06 -25.12
CA LEU A 109 6.74 -10.69 -24.68
C LEU A 109 7.71 -10.25 -23.57
N ASP A 110 8.92 -10.86 -23.50
CA ASP A 110 9.90 -10.44 -22.50
C ASP A 110 10.47 -9.05 -22.81
N TYR A 111 11.16 -8.48 -21.82
CA TYR A 111 11.68 -7.12 -21.91
C TYR A 111 12.55 -6.89 -23.17
N LEU A 112 13.38 -7.86 -23.59
CA LEU A 112 14.26 -7.66 -24.74
C LEU A 112 13.46 -7.52 -26.03
N VAL A 113 12.41 -8.33 -26.20
CA VAL A 113 11.49 -8.25 -27.34
C VAL A 113 10.75 -6.90 -27.32
N LEU A 114 10.21 -6.50 -26.17
CA LEU A 114 9.43 -5.26 -26.07
C LEU A 114 10.30 -4.02 -26.19
N ARG A 115 11.53 -4.03 -25.66
CA ARG A 115 12.51 -2.95 -25.82
C ARG A 115 12.93 -2.76 -27.28
N ALA A 116 13.08 -3.85 -28.03
CA ALA A 116 13.41 -3.76 -29.47
C ALA A 116 12.28 -3.08 -30.26
N LEU A 117 11.04 -3.26 -29.85
CA LEU A 117 9.86 -2.62 -30.44
C LEU A 117 9.70 -1.17 -29.98
N ASN A 118 9.88 -0.92 -28.69
CA ASN A 118 9.74 0.39 -28.05
C ASN A 118 10.92 0.66 -27.09
N PRO A 119 12.00 1.27 -27.57
CA PRO A 119 13.19 1.54 -26.77
C PRO A 119 12.94 2.46 -25.57
N GLY A 120 11.87 3.28 -25.60
CA GLY A 120 11.46 4.17 -24.51
C GLY A 120 10.54 3.50 -23.48
N LEU A 121 10.21 2.22 -23.62
CA LEU A 121 9.31 1.52 -22.70
C LEU A 121 9.93 1.33 -21.32
N ILE A 122 9.22 1.75 -20.27
CA ILE A 122 9.53 1.38 -18.89
C ILE A 122 8.77 0.10 -18.57
N TYR A 123 9.51 -0.98 -18.37
CA TYR A 123 8.98 -2.30 -18.06
C TYR A 123 9.14 -2.58 -16.57
N CYS A 124 8.04 -2.64 -15.82
CA CYS A 124 8.04 -2.89 -14.37
C CYS A 124 7.46 -4.27 -14.06
N SER A 125 8.29 -5.13 -13.50
CA SER A 125 7.91 -6.45 -12.99
C SER A 125 7.73 -6.38 -11.47
N LEU A 126 6.57 -6.82 -10.97
CA LEU A 126 6.23 -6.89 -9.55
C LEU A 126 5.98 -8.35 -9.19
N SER A 127 6.95 -9.03 -8.61
CA SER A 127 6.85 -10.46 -8.29
C SER A 127 7.17 -10.76 -6.83
N GLY A 128 6.73 -11.89 -6.30
CA GLY A 128 6.86 -12.19 -4.86
C GLY A 128 8.29 -12.10 -4.33
N TYR A 129 9.25 -12.66 -5.08
CA TYR A 129 10.65 -12.78 -4.64
C TYR A 129 11.65 -12.23 -5.65
N GLY A 130 11.20 -11.40 -6.60
CA GLY A 130 12.06 -10.89 -7.68
C GLY A 130 12.25 -11.88 -8.82
N ALA A 131 12.90 -11.41 -9.92
CA ALA A 131 13.10 -12.20 -11.13
C ALA A 131 14.23 -13.24 -10.99
N GLU A 132 15.12 -13.07 -10.01
CA GLU A 132 16.30 -13.88 -9.79
C GLU A 132 16.38 -14.35 -8.34
N GLY A 133 17.31 -15.26 -8.03
CA GLY A 133 17.51 -15.79 -6.69
C GLY A 133 16.80 -17.12 -6.44
N PRO A 134 17.09 -17.75 -5.29
CA PRO A 134 16.67 -19.14 -5.00
C PRO A 134 15.14 -19.30 -4.88
N LEU A 135 14.42 -18.24 -4.57
CA LEU A 135 12.96 -18.22 -4.37
C LEU A 135 12.19 -17.63 -5.56
N ALA A 136 12.85 -17.25 -6.66
CA ALA A 136 12.20 -16.59 -7.80
C ALA A 136 10.98 -17.35 -8.36
N GLN A 137 10.97 -18.70 -8.28
CA GLN A 137 9.86 -19.54 -8.71
C GLN A 137 8.92 -19.98 -7.56
N ALA A 138 9.19 -19.56 -6.32
CA ALA A 138 8.36 -19.94 -5.18
C ALA A 138 6.99 -19.23 -5.21
N ALA A 139 5.98 -19.91 -4.66
CA ALA A 139 4.68 -19.31 -4.41
C ALA A 139 4.69 -18.55 -3.07
N GLY A 140 3.94 -17.45 -3.01
CA GLY A 140 3.79 -16.68 -1.79
C GLY A 140 2.72 -15.63 -1.94
N HIS A 141 2.27 -15.12 -0.80
CA HIS A 141 1.43 -13.94 -0.64
C HIS A 141 2.06 -13.02 0.40
N ASP A 142 1.50 -11.86 0.63
CA ASP A 142 2.01 -10.81 1.52
C ASP A 142 2.66 -11.34 2.80
N ALA A 143 1.93 -12.15 3.57
CA ALA A 143 2.42 -12.69 4.85
C ALA A 143 3.66 -13.58 4.71
N ASN A 144 3.85 -14.28 3.56
CA ASN A 144 5.06 -15.04 3.29
C ASN A 144 6.25 -14.11 3.06
N TYR A 145 6.06 -12.97 2.38
CA TYR A 145 7.09 -11.97 2.15
C TYR A 145 7.49 -11.28 3.46
N LEU A 146 6.50 -10.93 4.30
CA LEU A 146 6.73 -10.39 5.64
C LEU A 146 7.42 -11.38 6.57
N ALA A 147 7.11 -12.67 6.47
CA ALA A 147 7.79 -13.71 7.23
C ALA A 147 9.27 -13.84 6.83
N LEU A 148 9.55 -13.87 5.53
CA LEU A 148 10.91 -13.97 5.02
C LEU A 148 11.75 -12.74 5.35
N SER A 149 11.17 -11.54 5.31
CA SER A 149 11.86 -10.30 5.65
C SER A 149 12.12 -10.12 7.15
N GLY A 150 11.54 -10.96 8.02
CA GLY A 150 11.64 -10.83 9.47
C GLY A 150 10.64 -9.86 10.12
N ILE A 151 9.87 -9.10 9.34
CA ILE A 151 8.86 -8.15 9.87
C ILE A 151 7.81 -8.89 10.69
N LEU A 152 7.30 -10.03 10.18
CA LEU A 152 6.28 -10.79 10.87
C LEU A 152 6.77 -11.32 12.23
N HIS A 153 8.07 -11.69 12.33
CA HIS A 153 8.68 -12.10 13.58
C HIS A 153 8.67 -10.99 14.63
N ARG A 154 8.89 -9.75 14.23
CA ARG A 154 9.01 -8.59 15.12
C ARG A 154 7.66 -8.00 15.55
N ASN A 155 6.57 -8.35 14.87
CA ASN A 155 5.23 -7.85 15.16
C ASN A 155 4.50 -8.70 16.21
N GLY A 156 3.64 -8.04 17.01
CA GLY A 156 2.90 -8.67 18.12
C GLY A 156 3.66 -8.64 19.43
N THR A 157 3.01 -9.15 20.50
CA THR A 157 3.55 -9.14 21.87
C THR A 157 3.92 -10.51 22.39
N GLY A 158 3.26 -11.57 21.96
CA GLY A 158 3.54 -12.95 22.39
C GLY A 158 4.03 -13.83 21.25
N ALA A 159 3.18 -14.09 20.26
CA ALA A 159 3.51 -14.80 19.02
C ALA A 159 3.62 -13.80 17.84
N PRO A 160 4.22 -14.20 16.70
CA PRO A 160 4.10 -13.43 15.47
C PRO A 160 2.64 -13.12 15.14
N ALA A 161 2.35 -11.87 14.79
CA ALA A 161 1.00 -11.42 14.47
C ALA A 161 0.92 -10.91 13.03
N TYR A 162 -0.22 -11.12 12.38
CA TYR A 162 -0.47 -10.62 11.03
C TYR A 162 -0.51 -9.10 11.00
N TYR A 163 -0.15 -8.55 9.85
CA TYR A 163 -0.46 -7.16 9.50
C TYR A 163 -1.72 -7.13 8.63
N ASP A 164 -2.58 -6.17 8.91
CA ASP A 164 -3.70 -5.76 8.09
C ASP A 164 -3.66 -4.23 8.02
N PRO A 165 -3.46 -3.62 6.86
CA PRO A 165 -3.49 -4.16 5.48
C PRO A 165 -2.22 -4.91 5.04
N PRO A 166 -2.23 -5.58 3.84
CA PRO A 166 -1.07 -6.25 3.25
C PRO A 166 0.09 -5.28 3.04
N LEU A 167 1.14 -5.39 3.86
CA LEU A 167 2.21 -4.40 3.94
C LEU A 167 3.28 -4.58 2.86
N ALA A 168 3.69 -5.82 2.55
CA ALA A 168 4.69 -6.11 1.53
C ALA A 168 4.16 -5.81 0.12
N ASP A 169 2.90 -6.18 -0.15
CA ASP A 169 2.22 -5.88 -1.40
C ASP A 169 2.09 -4.37 -1.62
N SER A 170 1.69 -3.64 -0.56
CA SER A 170 1.57 -2.18 -0.59
C SER A 170 2.92 -1.51 -0.80
N ALA A 171 3.96 -1.96 -0.08
CA ALA A 171 5.33 -1.45 -0.24
C ALA A 171 5.85 -1.68 -1.66
N GLY A 172 5.66 -2.89 -2.21
CA GLY A 172 6.03 -3.20 -3.59
C GLY A 172 5.35 -2.28 -4.61
N SER A 173 4.06 -2.00 -4.42
CA SER A 173 3.31 -1.05 -5.26
C SER A 173 3.91 0.35 -5.21
N LEU A 174 4.18 0.87 -4.00
CA LEU A 174 4.72 2.22 -3.80
C LEU A 174 6.14 2.35 -4.37
N PHE A 175 7.04 1.38 -4.09
CA PHE A 175 8.38 1.38 -4.65
C PHE A 175 8.36 1.21 -6.16
N GLY A 176 7.44 0.41 -6.71
CA GLY A 176 7.21 0.30 -8.14
C GLY A 176 6.84 1.64 -8.78
N VAL A 177 5.90 2.38 -8.20
CA VAL A 177 5.51 3.71 -8.67
C VAL A 177 6.68 4.70 -8.56
N ILE A 178 7.42 4.72 -7.45
CA ILE A 178 8.60 5.59 -7.27
C ILE A 178 9.64 5.29 -8.36
N ALA A 179 9.94 4.01 -8.61
CA ALA A 179 10.91 3.61 -9.62
C ALA A 179 10.44 3.96 -11.04
N ILE A 180 9.16 3.77 -11.35
CA ILE A 180 8.55 4.15 -12.64
C ILE A 180 8.67 5.66 -12.86
N LEU A 181 8.29 6.49 -11.89
CA LEU A 181 8.39 7.96 -11.99
C LEU A 181 9.84 8.41 -12.13
N GLY A 182 10.78 7.79 -11.40
CA GLY A 182 12.22 8.03 -11.55
C GLY A 182 12.74 7.66 -12.94
N ALA A 183 12.31 6.52 -13.49
CA ALA A 183 12.67 6.07 -14.83
C ALA A 183 12.09 6.99 -15.94
N LEU A 184 10.83 7.44 -15.77
CA LEU A 184 10.21 8.43 -16.67
C LEU A 184 11.02 9.74 -16.69
N ARG A 185 11.46 10.19 -15.54
CA ARG A 185 12.32 11.40 -15.44
C ARG A 185 13.69 11.20 -16.09
N ALA A 186 14.30 10.02 -15.92
CA ALA A 186 15.57 9.70 -16.59
C ALA A 186 15.40 9.63 -18.10
N ARG A 187 14.32 9.06 -18.60
CA ARG A 187 13.99 8.97 -20.04
C ARG A 187 13.92 10.32 -20.74
N GLU A 188 13.59 11.40 -20.02
CA GLU A 188 13.59 12.74 -20.62
C GLU A 188 14.99 13.17 -21.10
N ALA A 189 16.06 12.60 -20.54
CA ALA A 189 17.44 12.98 -20.89
C ALA A 189 17.98 12.17 -22.09
N ASP A 190 17.64 10.90 -22.22
CA ASP A 190 18.24 10.00 -23.21
C ASP A 190 17.24 9.29 -24.15
N GLY A 191 15.94 9.45 -23.89
CA GLY A 191 14.86 8.81 -24.66
C GLY A 191 14.69 7.31 -24.38
N LEU A 192 15.46 6.73 -23.44
CA LEU A 192 15.49 5.30 -23.21
C LEU A 192 14.64 4.91 -22.00
N GLY A 193 13.90 3.83 -22.17
CA GLY A 193 13.26 3.13 -21.06
C GLY A 193 14.21 2.14 -20.37
N CYS A 194 13.71 1.48 -19.34
CA CYS A 194 14.48 0.48 -18.59
C CYS A 194 13.58 -0.66 -18.09
N ARG A 195 14.22 -1.72 -17.59
CA ARG A 195 13.56 -2.77 -16.82
C ARG A 195 13.71 -2.48 -15.33
N ILE A 196 12.59 -2.51 -14.64
CA ILE A 196 12.47 -2.42 -13.18
C ILE A 196 12.00 -3.79 -12.69
N ASP A 197 12.69 -4.36 -11.71
CA ASP A 197 12.34 -5.62 -11.07
C ASP A 197 12.14 -5.37 -9.57
N ILE A 198 10.93 -5.55 -9.09
CA ILE A 198 10.55 -5.37 -7.68
C ILE A 198 10.14 -6.73 -7.12
N GLY A 199 10.93 -7.24 -6.17
CA GLY A 199 10.53 -8.33 -5.30
C GLY A 199 9.70 -7.79 -4.12
N LEU A 200 8.50 -8.35 -3.88
CA LEU A 200 7.65 -7.90 -2.76
C LEU A 200 8.32 -8.18 -1.41
N ALA A 201 9.04 -9.31 -1.30
CA ALA A 201 9.87 -9.60 -0.14
C ALA A 201 11.02 -8.59 0.04
N ASP A 202 11.64 -8.14 -1.07
CA ASP A 202 12.70 -7.12 -1.03
C ASP A 202 12.13 -5.75 -0.66
N ALA A 203 10.94 -5.41 -1.15
CA ALA A 203 10.27 -4.16 -0.82
C ALA A 203 9.91 -4.03 0.67
N ALA A 204 9.79 -5.15 1.38
CA ALA A 204 9.59 -5.17 2.82
C ALA A 204 10.87 -4.82 3.62
N MET A 205 12.07 -5.06 3.06
CA MET A 205 13.34 -4.85 3.79
C MET A 205 13.60 -3.38 4.14
N PRO A 206 13.45 -2.38 3.25
CA PRO A 206 13.66 -0.97 3.59
C PRO A 206 12.73 -0.44 4.69
N LEU A 207 11.58 -1.07 4.91
CA LEU A 207 10.67 -0.71 6.01
C LEU A 207 11.29 -1.01 7.39
N GLN A 208 12.34 -1.82 7.44
CA GLN A 208 13.09 -2.17 8.65
C GLN A 208 14.40 -1.38 8.77
N LEU A 209 14.47 -0.16 8.23
CA LEU A 209 15.69 0.65 8.24
C LEU A 209 16.37 0.72 9.63
N PHE A 210 15.57 1.00 10.69
CA PHE A 210 16.10 1.14 12.05
C PHE A 210 16.62 -0.18 12.62
N PRO A 211 15.85 -1.29 12.67
CA PRO A 211 16.36 -2.55 13.20
C PRO A 211 17.54 -3.12 12.38
N ILE A 212 17.57 -2.90 11.06
CA ILE A 212 18.74 -3.30 10.25
C ILE A 212 19.98 -2.49 10.63
N ALA A 213 19.84 -1.17 10.81
CA ALA A 213 20.94 -0.33 11.24
C ALA A 213 21.42 -0.68 12.66
N GLU A 214 20.51 -0.94 13.59
CA GLU A 214 20.80 -1.37 14.94
C GLU A 214 21.56 -2.71 14.96
N LEU A 215 21.05 -3.72 14.22
CA LEU A 215 21.74 -5.00 14.08
C LEU A 215 23.17 -4.83 13.53
N GLY A 216 23.33 -3.97 12.53
CA GLY A 216 24.64 -3.69 11.94
C GLY A 216 25.61 -2.97 12.89
N ALA A 217 25.10 -2.10 13.77
CA ALA A 217 25.92 -1.29 14.66
C ALA A 217 26.32 -2.01 15.95
N ILE A 218 25.40 -2.78 16.54
CA ILE A 218 25.60 -3.39 17.86
C ILE A 218 25.47 -4.92 17.88
N GLY A 219 25.18 -5.55 16.72
CA GLY A 219 25.07 -7.01 16.59
C GLY A 219 23.82 -7.62 17.22
N ALA A 220 22.85 -6.81 17.64
CA ALA A 220 21.63 -7.26 18.30
C ALA A 220 20.45 -6.34 17.94
N VAL A 221 19.26 -6.86 18.04
CA VAL A 221 18.00 -6.09 18.00
C VAL A 221 17.14 -6.50 19.19
N PRO A 222 16.28 -5.61 19.73
CA PRO A 222 15.37 -5.98 20.79
C PRO A 222 14.45 -7.14 20.38
N GLU A 223 14.12 -7.98 21.34
CA GLU A 223 13.08 -8.99 21.22
C GLU A 223 11.74 -8.37 20.79
N ARG A 224 10.82 -9.21 20.33
CA ARG A 224 9.44 -8.75 20.01
C ARG A 224 8.81 -8.05 21.20
N GLY A 225 8.29 -6.83 20.98
CA GLY A 225 7.76 -6.01 22.07
C GLY A 225 8.82 -5.40 22.99
N GLY A 226 10.12 -5.60 22.72
CA GLY A 226 11.22 -5.12 23.54
C GLY A 226 11.84 -3.79 23.14
N GLY A 227 11.45 -3.23 21.98
CA GLY A 227 11.94 -1.94 21.51
C GLY A 227 11.02 -0.77 21.90
N PHE A 228 11.54 0.44 21.90
CA PHE A 228 10.80 1.63 22.33
C PHE A 228 9.61 1.98 21.43
N LEU A 229 9.60 1.56 20.15
CA LEU A 229 8.49 1.78 19.22
C LEU A 229 7.57 0.57 19.07
N ASN A 230 7.74 -0.48 19.85
CA ASN A 230 6.96 -1.71 19.71
C ASN A 230 6.52 -2.36 21.03
N GLY A 231 6.34 -1.55 22.08
CA GLY A 231 5.68 -1.98 23.30
C GLY A 231 6.54 -2.01 24.58
N ALA A 232 7.85 -1.69 24.52
CA ALA A 232 8.70 -1.68 25.71
C ALA A 232 8.71 -0.36 26.48
N ALA A 233 8.19 0.72 25.90
CA ALA A 233 8.19 2.05 26.51
C ALA A 233 6.80 2.46 26.96
N ALA A 234 6.70 3.00 28.17
CA ALA A 234 5.44 3.50 28.73
C ALA A 234 4.89 4.69 27.92
N TYR A 235 5.77 5.46 27.35
CA TYR A 235 5.43 6.63 26.53
C TYR A 235 5.12 6.26 25.06
N TYR A 236 5.23 4.98 24.68
CA TYR A 236 4.86 4.49 23.34
C TYR A 236 4.13 3.15 23.45
N GLN A 237 2.86 3.20 23.82
CA GLN A 237 2.09 2.02 24.20
C GLN A 237 0.60 2.19 23.91
N VAL A 238 -0.08 1.08 23.62
CA VAL A 238 -1.54 0.99 23.59
C VAL A 238 -2.06 0.66 25.00
N TYR A 239 -2.95 1.49 25.52
CA TYR A 239 -3.57 1.30 26.83
C TYR A 239 -5.05 0.99 26.72
N ALA A 240 -5.50 -0.01 27.47
CA ALA A 240 -6.91 -0.35 27.59
C ALA A 240 -7.61 0.58 28.58
N LEU A 241 -8.87 0.91 28.32
CA LEU A 241 -9.76 1.72 29.12
C LEU A 241 -10.84 0.87 29.81
N SER A 242 -11.56 1.45 30.79
CA SER A 242 -12.59 0.76 31.57
C SER A 242 -13.80 0.30 30.76
N ASP A 243 -14.09 0.95 29.65
CA ASP A 243 -15.18 0.65 28.72
C ASP A 243 -14.82 -0.32 27.60
N GLY A 244 -13.63 -0.94 27.68
CA GLY A 244 -13.11 -1.88 26.67
C GLY A 244 -12.51 -1.22 25.43
N ARG A 245 -12.49 0.13 25.39
CA ARG A 245 -11.82 0.91 24.35
C ARG A 245 -10.31 0.96 24.60
N HIS A 246 -9.57 1.47 23.63
CA HIS A 246 -8.13 1.61 23.71
C HIS A 246 -7.70 2.99 23.23
N VAL A 247 -6.57 3.45 23.77
CA VAL A 247 -5.87 4.65 23.29
C VAL A 247 -4.42 4.31 22.99
N MET A 248 -3.84 5.00 22.01
CA MET A 248 -2.42 4.97 21.71
C MET A 248 -1.75 6.21 22.28
N LEU A 249 -0.78 6.01 23.14
CA LEU A 249 0.12 7.07 23.64
C LEU A 249 1.43 6.99 22.84
N GLY A 250 1.81 8.08 22.17
CA GLY A 250 3.03 8.20 21.36
C GLY A 250 3.93 9.35 21.82
N ALA A 251 4.05 9.57 23.13
CA ALA A 251 4.71 10.72 23.77
C ALA A 251 6.24 10.55 23.84
N VAL A 252 6.89 10.34 22.68
CA VAL A 252 8.34 10.04 22.61
C VAL A 252 9.19 11.21 23.08
N GLU A 253 8.85 12.44 22.69
CA GLU A 253 9.59 13.62 23.11
C GLU A 253 9.30 13.97 24.57
N PRO A 254 10.31 14.39 25.36
CA PRO A 254 10.12 14.69 26.78
C PRO A 254 9.01 15.69 27.11
N LYS A 255 8.78 16.66 26.23
CA LYS A 255 7.69 17.66 26.42
C LYS A 255 6.31 17.03 26.33
N PHE A 256 6.09 16.08 25.42
CA PHE A 256 4.79 15.40 25.27
C PHE A 256 4.57 14.40 26.41
N TRP A 257 5.63 13.70 26.84
CA TRP A 257 5.57 12.84 28.02
C TRP A 257 5.25 13.64 29.29
N ALA A 258 5.92 14.79 29.51
CA ALA A 258 5.62 15.65 30.63
C ALA A 258 4.18 16.18 30.59
N ALA A 259 3.68 16.59 29.40
CA ALA A 259 2.29 17.01 29.23
C ALA A 259 1.29 15.90 29.58
N PHE A 260 1.56 14.66 29.15
CA PHE A 260 0.78 13.49 29.53
C PHE A 260 0.79 13.27 31.05
N CYS A 261 1.98 13.27 31.68
CA CYS A 261 2.12 13.04 33.11
C CYS A 261 1.38 14.09 33.94
N TYR A 262 1.46 15.39 33.58
CA TYR A 262 0.70 16.44 34.26
C TYR A 262 -0.82 16.25 34.10
N ALA A 263 -1.29 15.94 32.88
CA ALA A 263 -2.70 15.69 32.65
C ALA A 263 -3.21 14.44 33.37
N ALA A 264 -2.37 13.42 33.50
CA ALA A 264 -2.66 12.21 34.25
C ALA A 264 -2.68 12.44 35.79
N GLY A 265 -2.09 13.54 36.28
CA GLY A 265 -1.93 13.80 37.68
C GLY A 265 -0.74 13.10 38.33
N HIS A 266 0.23 12.65 37.53
CA HIS A 266 1.40 11.89 37.92
C HIS A 266 2.71 12.55 37.45
N PRO A 267 3.06 13.76 37.96
CA PRO A 267 4.32 14.41 37.57
C PRO A 267 5.59 13.62 37.97
N ASP A 268 5.47 12.70 38.92
CA ASP A 268 6.52 11.78 39.34
C ASP A 268 6.96 10.83 38.21
N TRP A 269 6.12 10.55 37.20
CA TRP A 269 6.50 9.72 36.05
C TRP A 269 7.44 10.43 35.08
N ILE A 270 7.52 11.77 35.10
CA ILE A 270 8.30 12.55 34.11
C ILE A 270 9.76 12.08 34.07
N ALA A 271 10.42 11.95 35.21
CA ALA A 271 11.80 11.55 35.31
C ALA A 271 12.03 10.06 34.89
N ARG A 272 10.99 9.25 34.94
CA ARG A 272 11.05 7.82 34.68
C ARG A 272 11.00 7.49 33.17
N GLN A 273 10.82 8.48 32.29
CA GLN A 273 10.93 8.28 30.85
C GLN A 273 12.27 7.69 30.44
N GLN A 274 13.34 7.97 31.20
CA GLN A 274 14.70 7.53 30.93
C GLN A 274 15.06 6.18 31.60
N GLU A 275 14.12 5.51 32.25
CA GLU A 275 14.33 4.17 32.79
C GLU A 275 14.71 3.19 31.65
N PRO A 276 15.57 2.20 31.91
CA PRO A 276 15.92 1.19 30.90
C PRO A 276 14.70 0.44 30.37
N LEU A 277 14.74 0.09 29.08
CA LEU A 277 13.73 -0.75 28.48
C LEU A 277 13.97 -2.24 28.79
N PRO A 278 12.89 -3.03 28.96
CA PRO A 278 11.49 -2.63 28.94
C PRO A 278 11.02 -2.01 30.26
N GLN A 279 10.23 -0.95 30.18
CA GLN A 279 9.71 -0.19 31.33
C GLN A 279 8.44 -0.84 31.94
N GLN A 280 8.49 -2.12 32.23
CA GLN A 280 7.29 -2.90 32.62
C GLN A 280 6.57 -2.35 33.87
N ALA A 281 7.31 -1.89 34.89
CA ALA A 281 6.71 -1.33 36.08
C ALA A 281 5.95 -0.02 35.77
N LEU A 282 6.57 0.89 35.03
CA LEU A 282 5.94 2.14 34.60
C LEU A 282 4.75 1.90 33.67
N ILE A 283 4.88 0.95 32.74
CA ILE A 283 3.77 0.53 31.86
C ILE A 283 2.58 0.05 32.70
N ALA A 284 2.80 -0.76 33.74
CA ALA A 284 1.75 -1.25 34.61
C ALA A 284 1.05 -0.14 35.40
N GLU A 285 1.81 0.83 35.90
CA GLU A 285 1.26 1.98 36.62
C GLU A 285 0.39 2.86 35.71
N VAL A 286 0.90 3.19 34.49
CA VAL A 286 0.14 3.95 33.51
C VAL A 286 -1.11 3.17 33.07
N ALA A 287 -0.97 1.85 32.83
CA ALA A 287 -2.11 1.00 32.47
C ALA A 287 -3.20 1.00 33.55
N GLN A 288 -2.81 0.95 34.82
CA GLN A 288 -3.75 1.04 35.93
C GLN A 288 -4.50 2.37 35.96
N ALA A 289 -3.80 3.50 35.75
CA ALA A 289 -4.41 4.82 35.71
C ALA A 289 -5.36 4.96 34.51
N MET A 290 -4.98 4.44 33.33
CA MET A 290 -5.79 4.49 32.12
C MET A 290 -7.03 3.58 32.23
N ALA A 291 -6.91 2.40 32.84
CA ALA A 291 -8.01 1.45 33.06
C ALA A 291 -9.11 1.99 33.99
N ALA A 292 -8.87 3.08 34.71
CA ALA A 292 -9.88 3.77 35.53
C ALA A 292 -10.76 4.75 34.73
N LEU A 293 -10.44 5.02 33.45
CA LEU A 293 -11.10 6.03 32.61
C LEU A 293 -11.92 5.35 31.51
N THR A 294 -13.05 5.95 31.17
CA THR A 294 -13.74 5.68 29.90
C THR A 294 -13.05 6.47 28.76
N LEU A 295 -13.40 6.19 27.50
CA LEU A 295 -12.88 6.96 26.37
C LEU A 295 -13.26 8.45 26.49
N ASP A 296 -14.48 8.75 26.87
CA ASP A 296 -14.95 10.13 27.04
C ASP A 296 -14.17 10.85 28.15
N ASP A 297 -13.95 10.21 29.30
CA ASP A 297 -13.10 10.76 30.38
C ASP A 297 -11.67 11.01 29.90
N CYS A 298 -11.14 10.08 29.12
CA CYS A 298 -9.81 10.17 28.56
C CYS A 298 -9.70 11.37 27.61
N LEU A 299 -10.63 11.50 26.66
CA LEU A 299 -10.66 12.63 25.73
C LEU A 299 -10.87 13.98 26.44
N ALA A 300 -11.72 14.05 27.46
CA ALA A 300 -11.93 15.24 28.26
C ALA A 300 -10.65 15.64 29.03
N ARG A 301 -9.92 14.68 29.58
CA ARG A 301 -8.72 14.93 30.38
C ARG A 301 -7.48 15.27 29.52
N PHE A 302 -7.24 14.55 28.42
CA PHE A 302 -6.03 14.66 27.64
C PHE A 302 -6.19 15.46 26.34
N GLY A 303 -7.42 15.70 25.87
CA GLY A 303 -7.67 16.30 24.55
C GLY A 303 -7.07 17.68 24.33
N ALA A 304 -6.88 18.48 25.42
CA ALA A 304 -6.23 19.80 25.35
C ALA A 304 -4.73 19.76 25.73
N ALA A 305 -4.19 18.59 26.11
CA ALA A 305 -2.85 18.50 26.68
C ALA A 305 -1.71 18.42 25.64
N ASP A 306 -2.02 18.28 24.36
CA ASP A 306 -1.03 18.08 23.28
C ASP A 306 0.05 17.04 23.65
N CYS A 307 -0.40 15.86 24.10
CA CYS A 307 0.46 14.82 24.67
C CYS A 307 0.58 13.57 23.79
N CYS A 308 0.27 13.67 22.51
CA CYS A 308 0.32 12.56 21.54
C CYS A 308 -0.53 11.35 21.95
N LEU A 309 -1.70 11.59 22.56
CA LEU A 309 -2.66 10.55 22.89
C LEU A 309 -3.81 10.55 21.89
N THR A 310 -4.10 9.38 21.30
CA THR A 310 -5.09 9.23 20.23
C THR A 310 -5.98 8.02 20.51
N PRO A 311 -7.32 8.10 20.36
CA PRO A 311 -8.17 6.92 20.45
C PRO A 311 -7.85 5.91 19.35
N VAL A 312 -7.90 4.62 19.67
CA VAL A 312 -7.86 3.55 18.68
C VAL A 312 -9.28 3.39 18.12
N LEU A 313 -9.50 3.90 16.92
CA LEU A 313 -10.79 3.91 16.25
C LEU A 313 -10.98 2.64 15.42
N ASP A 314 -12.22 2.15 15.35
CA ASP A 314 -12.59 1.21 14.30
C ASP A 314 -12.68 1.92 12.94
N LEU A 315 -12.82 1.15 11.84
CA LEU A 315 -12.83 1.73 10.50
C LEU A 315 -14.02 2.68 10.27
N LYS A 316 -15.19 2.40 10.83
CA LYS A 316 -16.39 3.26 10.71
C LYS A 316 -16.19 4.58 11.42
N GLU A 317 -15.65 4.54 12.64
CA GLU A 317 -15.31 5.72 13.44
C GLU A 317 -14.22 6.56 12.75
N ALA A 318 -13.19 5.90 12.22
CA ALA A 318 -12.14 6.59 11.47
C ALA A 318 -12.69 7.34 10.26
N LEU A 319 -13.57 6.70 9.47
CA LEU A 319 -14.24 7.32 8.32
C LEU A 319 -15.16 8.48 8.73
N ALA A 320 -15.81 8.40 9.90
CA ALA A 320 -16.69 9.43 10.43
C ALA A 320 -15.92 10.56 11.14
N SER A 321 -14.61 10.44 11.34
CA SER A 321 -13.85 11.42 12.08
C SER A 321 -13.82 12.78 11.37
N PRO A 322 -13.94 13.90 12.12
CA PRO A 322 -13.87 15.25 11.54
C PRO A 322 -12.58 15.51 10.76
N HIS A 323 -11.45 14.92 11.21
CA HIS A 323 -10.17 15.04 10.53
C HIS A 323 -10.21 14.41 9.13
N HIS A 324 -10.63 13.15 9.01
CA HIS A 324 -10.70 12.46 7.72
C HIS A 324 -11.74 13.08 6.79
N ALA A 325 -12.87 13.53 7.34
CA ALA A 325 -13.88 14.28 6.57
C ALA A 325 -13.30 15.57 5.99
N ALA A 326 -12.58 16.37 6.79
CA ALA A 326 -11.93 17.59 6.32
C ALA A 326 -10.80 17.32 5.30
N ARG A 327 -10.04 16.24 5.47
CA ARG A 327 -8.99 15.83 4.52
C ARG A 327 -9.56 15.29 3.21
N GLY A 328 -10.76 14.70 3.22
CA GLY A 328 -11.44 14.21 2.02
C GLY A 328 -10.65 13.16 1.23
N VAL A 329 -9.80 12.38 1.90
CA VAL A 329 -9.02 11.28 1.28
C VAL A 329 -9.84 10.00 1.16
N VAL A 330 -10.98 9.94 1.82
CA VAL A 330 -11.99 8.89 1.62
C VAL A 330 -13.29 9.57 1.21
N ARG A 331 -13.85 9.17 0.07
CA ARG A 331 -15.06 9.77 -0.50
C ARG A 331 -15.94 8.74 -1.16
N GLN A 332 -17.22 9.08 -1.31
CA GLN A 332 -18.14 8.34 -2.13
C GLN A 332 -17.82 8.55 -3.60
N GLY A 333 -17.65 7.46 -4.33
CA GLY A 333 -17.46 7.43 -5.77
C GLY A 333 -18.76 7.60 -6.55
N PRO A 334 -18.68 7.78 -7.88
CA PRO A 334 -19.85 7.96 -8.75
C PRO A 334 -20.78 6.74 -8.80
N ALA A 335 -20.26 5.55 -8.50
CA ALA A 335 -21.05 4.31 -8.41
C ALA A 335 -21.67 4.07 -7.02
N GLY A 336 -21.51 5.01 -6.08
CA GLY A 336 -21.99 4.86 -4.70
C GLY A 336 -21.00 4.13 -3.78
N ASP A 337 -19.91 3.64 -4.31
CA ASP A 337 -18.81 2.99 -3.59
C ASP A 337 -18.04 3.99 -2.69
N ILE A 338 -17.43 3.48 -1.63
CA ILE A 338 -16.52 4.28 -0.79
C ILE A 338 -15.09 4.04 -1.28
N GLN A 339 -14.39 5.11 -1.62
CA GLN A 339 -13.05 5.06 -2.19
C GLN A 339 -12.02 5.71 -1.27
N ALA A 340 -10.95 4.97 -0.95
CA ALA A 340 -9.71 5.53 -0.44
C ALA A 340 -8.93 6.13 -1.64
N LEU A 341 -8.68 7.42 -1.61
CA LEU A 341 -8.10 8.19 -2.70
C LEU A 341 -6.60 8.44 -2.48
N PHE A 342 -5.93 8.99 -3.47
CA PHE A 342 -4.52 9.37 -3.34
C PHE A 342 -4.33 10.34 -2.15
N PRO A 343 -3.41 10.07 -1.20
CA PRO A 343 -3.38 10.73 0.11
C PRO A 343 -2.69 12.11 0.10
N ALA A 344 -2.82 12.89 -0.98
CA ALA A 344 -2.20 14.19 -1.09
C ALA A 344 -3.18 15.28 -1.53
N HIS A 345 -3.10 16.43 -0.86
CA HIS A 345 -3.65 17.68 -1.38
C HIS A 345 -2.54 18.37 -2.20
N VAL A 346 -2.83 18.70 -3.45
CA VAL A 346 -1.91 19.42 -4.34
C VAL A 346 -2.47 20.81 -4.58
N ASP A 347 -1.69 21.83 -4.25
CA ASP A 347 -2.13 23.24 -4.26
C ASP A 347 -3.43 23.48 -3.46
N GLY A 348 -3.61 22.74 -2.34
CA GLY A 348 -4.80 22.82 -1.50
C GLY A 348 -6.01 22.03 -2.00
N GLU A 349 -5.96 21.45 -3.20
CA GLU A 349 -7.03 20.62 -3.73
C GLU A 349 -6.95 19.18 -3.22
N ALA A 350 -8.06 18.69 -2.66
CA ALA A 350 -8.22 17.28 -2.30
C ALA A 350 -8.33 16.39 -3.56
N PRO A 351 -7.95 15.12 -3.48
CA PRO A 351 -8.11 14.17 -4.59
C PRO A 351 -9.58 13.99 -4.97
N ARG A 352 -9.83 13.60 -6.22
CA ARG A 352 -11.19 13.39 -6.75
C ARG A 352 -11.52 11.90 -6.82
N PRO A 353 -12.77 11.52 -6.57
CA PRO A 353 -13.23 10.15 -6.79
C PRO A 353 -12.96 9.66 -8.21
N ARG A 354 -12.66 8.38 -8.32
CA ARG A 354 -12.40 7.69 -9.58
C ARG A 354 -13.72 7.28 -10.24
N PRO A 355 -13.84 7.35 -11.58
CA PRO A 355 -14.96 6.72 -12.28
C PRO A 355 -14.87 5.18 -12.13
N PRO A 356 -15.97 4.44 -12.36
CA PRO A 356 -15.94 2.99 -12.43
C PRO A 356 -14.96 2.47 -13.50
N LEU A 357 -14.54 1.21 -13.36
CA LEU A 357 -13.79 0.49 -14.38
C LEU A 357 -14.58 0.46 -15.70
N ARG A 358 -13.94 0.93 -16.78
CA ARG A 358 -14.55 0.96 -18.12
C ARG A 358 -14.18 -0.31 -18.88
N ARG A 359 -15.15 -1.18 -19.13
CA ARG A 359 -14.95 -2.38 -19.96
C ARG A 359 -14.98 -1.98 -21.44
N GLU A 360 -13.86 -2.18 -22.17
CA GLU A 360 -13.84 -1.98 -23.62
C GLU A 360 -14.50 -3.19 -24.30
N GLN A 361 -15.37 -2.93 -25.26
CA GLN A 361 -15.95 -4.02 -26.07
C GLN A 361 -14.86 -4.58 -26.99
N SER A 362 -14.75 -5.90 -27.08
CA SER A 362 -13.91 -6.53 -28.11
C SER A 362 -14.47 -6.15 -29.49
N GLN A 363 -13.60 -5.74 -30.40
CA GLN A 363 -13.98 -5.41 -31.79
C GLN A 363 -14.48 -6.62 -32.60
N ASP A 364 -14.54 -7.80 -31.99
CA ASP A 364 -14.99 -9.05 -32.63
C ASP A 364 -16.47 -9.13 -33.00
N LYS A 365 -17.31 -8.16 -32.58
CA LYS A 365 -18.73 -8.17 -32.92
C LYS A 365 -19.08 -7.51 -34.27
N GLU A 366 -18.17 -6.79 -34.91
CA GLU A 366 -18.44 -6.18 -36.21
C GLU A 366 -18.03 -7.02 -37.44
N ARG A 367 -17.40 -8.18 -37.23
CA ARG A 367 -17.06 -9.11 -38.31
C ARG A 367 -17.98 -10.32 -38.44
N ALA A 368 -19.13 -10.31 -37.78
CA ALA A 368 -20.17 -11.30 -37.98
C ALA A 368 -21.00 -10.93 -39.23
N CYS A 369 -20.54 -11.47 -40.37
CA CYS A 369 -21.26 -11.83 -41.57
C CYS A 369 -22.39 -10.90 -42.11
N PRO A 370 -22.22 -10.33 -43.29
CA PRO A 370 -23.39 -10.09 -44.15
C PRO A 370 -23.75 -11.43 -44.86
N THR A 371 -24.97 -11.88 -44.63
CA THR A 371 -25.60 -12.92 -45.42
C THR A 371 -25.68 -12.55 -46.90
#